data_eb6f3bbd1a1c2f9687ec2abde3c1d05d
#
_entry.id   eb6f3bbd1a1c2f9687ec2abde3c1d05d
#
_cell.length_a   1.000
_cell.length_b   1.000
_cell.length_c   1.000
_cell.angle_alpha   90.00
_cell.angle_beta   90.00
_cell.angle_gamma   90.00
#
_symmetry.space_group_name_H-M   'P 1'
#
loop_
_entity.id
_entity.type
_entity.pdbx_description
1 polymer ?
#
loop_
_entity_poly.entity_id
_entity_poly.type
_entity_poly.pdbx_seq_one_letter_code
_entity_poly.pdbx_strand_id
1 'polypeptide(L)'
;RDRSPSRGLGDVYKRQDPEDVKLIMIDPKVVELSVYNGIPHLFIPVVTDPKKAAGALHWAVAEMTDRYQKFAEYGVRDLKGYNQKIEGIKDIDDPDKPKKMPQIVIIVDELADLMMVAPGDVEDAICRLAQLARAAGIHLVIATQRPSVNVITGLIKANMPSRIAFSVTSGVDSRTILDMNGAEKLLGKGDMLYYPQGLQKPLRVQGAFVSDKEVSDVVEFLKEHNEGEGYSRDIEERMNNISVSASTGADAASGDGNDRDAYFLDAAKLLIDKDKGSIGMIQRYFKVGFNRAARIMDQLEEAGVVCLLYTSPS
;
A
#
# COMPACT_ATOMS: atom_id res chain seq x y z
N ARG A 1 11.78 -35.33 6.75
CA ARG A 1 11.40 -35.46 8.18
C ARG A 1 12.56 -35.07 9.08
N ASP A 2 12.96 -33.83 9.03
CA ASP A 2 14.04 -33.38 9.90
C ASP A 2 13.41 -32.48 10.98
N ARG A 3 13.14 -33.11 12.13
CA ARG A 3 12.61 -32.46 13.32
C ARG A 3 13.75 -32.07 14.27
N SER A 4 14.75 -31.41 13.73
CA SER A 4 15.72 -30.77 14.61
C SER A 4 15.16 -29.42 15.08
N PRO A 5 14.83 -29.22 16.35
CA PRO A 5 14.30 -27.96 16.87
C PRO A 5 15.21 -26.78 16.59
N SER A 6 16.51 -27.02 16.47
CA SER A 6 17.52 -25.97 16.18
C SER A 6 17.47 -25.46 14.74
N ARG A 7 17.03 -26.24 13.75
CA ARG A 7 16.90 -25.76 12.36
C ARG A 7 15.66 -24.89 12.17
N GLY A 8 14.55 -25.24 12.84
CA GLY A 8 13.33 -24.43 12.77
C GLY A 8 13.51 -23.06 13.41
N LEU A 9 14.18 -22.98 14.53
CA LEU A 9 14.50 -21.73 15.22
C LEU A 9 15.48 -20.86 14.39
N GLY A 10 16.52 -21.46 13.83
CA GLY A 10 17.47 -20.73 12.98
C GLY A 10 16.85 -20.12 11.73
N ASP A 11 15.86 -20.80 11.11
CA ASP A 11 15.12 -20.25 9.95
C ASP A 11 14.18 -19.11 10.37
N VAL A 12 13.56 -19.21 11.54
CA VAL A 12 12.70 -18.13 12.08
C VAL A 12 13.53 -16.91 12.42
N TYR A 13 14.68 -17.05 13.06
CA TYR A 13 15.56 -15.93 13.38
C TYR A 13 16.15 -15.26 12.14
N LYS A 14 16.51 -16.04 11.11
CA LYS A 14 17.03 -15.48 9.84
C LYS A 14 15.97 -14.73 9.03
N ARG A 15 14.68 -14.94 9.28
CA ARG A 15 13.57 -14.29 8.59
C ARG A 15 13.01 -13.09 9.33
N GLN A 16 13.62 -12.68 10.42
CA GLN A 16 13.21 -11.55 11.26
C GLN A 16 14.18 -10.38 11.19
N ASP A 17 15.26 -10.52 10.41
CA ASP A 17 16.22 -9.46 10.18
C ASP A 17 15.54 -8.27 9.46
N PRO A 18 15.86 -7.02 9.85
CA PRO A 18 15.39 -5.83 9.14
C PRO A 18 15.74 -5.79 7.65
N GLU A 19 16.75 -6.53 7.20
CA GLU A 19 17.08 -6.68 5.78
C GLU A 19 16.14 -7.66 5.06
N ASP A 20 15.56 -8.62 5.77
CA ASP A 20 14.67 -9.64 5.20
C ASP A 20 13.19 -9.25 5.28
N VAL A 21 12.80 -8.41 6.27
CA VAL A 21 11.41 -8.00 6.49
C VAL A 21 11.34 -6.52 6.83
N LYS A 22 10.51 -5.80 6.10
CA LYS A 22 10.18 -4.40 6.36
C LYS A 22 8.69 -4.23 6.63
N LEU A 23 8.39 -3.25 7.47
CA LEU A 23 7.03 -2.95 7.92
C LEU A 23 6.59 -1.56 7.46
N ILE A 24 5.33 -1.44 7.09
CA ILE A 24 4.60 -0.18 6.97
C ILE A 24 3.42 -0.28 7.92
N MET A 25 3.35 0.63 8.87
CA MET A 25 2.28 0.66 9.86
C MET A 25 1.43 1.91 9.67
N ILE A 26 0.12 1.73 9.68
CA ILE A 26 -0.88 2.79 9.46
C ILE A 26 -1.80 2.81 10.68
N ASP A 27 -1.76 3.91 11.43
CA ASP A 27 -2.54 4.14 12.64
C ASP A 27 -3.16 5.54 12.60
N PRO A 28 -4.35 5.69 12.00
CA PRO A 28 -5.01 6.99 11.87
C PRO A 28 -5.38 7.63 13.20
N LYS A 29 -5.46 6.85 14.28
CA LYS A 29 -5.83 7.32 15.62
C LYS A 29 -4.66 7.73 16.48
N VAL A 30 -3.42 7.38 16.09
CA VAL A 30 -2.18 7.68 16.82
C VAL A 30 -2.17 7.08 18.24
N VAL A 31 -2.76 5.91 18.42
CA VAL A 31 -2.95 5.31 19.76
C VAL A 31 -2.14 4.04 19.92
N GLU A 32 -2.25 3.10 18.97
CA GLU A 32 -1.81 1.71 19.15
C GLU A 32 -0.41 1.44 18.60
N LEU A 33 -0.08 1.99 17.41
CA LEU A 33 1.14 1.60 16.70
C LEU A 33 2.30 2.60 16.85
N SER A 34 2.06 3.78 17.42
CA SER A 34 3.09 4.82 17.57
C SER A 34 4.29 4.39 18.43
N VAL A 35 4.12 3.42 19.32
CA VAL A 35 5.17 2.83 20.15
C VAL A 35 6.29 2.20 19.31
N TYR A 36 5.96 1.69 18.12
CA TYR A 36 6.90 1.03 17.22
C TYR A 36 7.80 1.99 16.44
N ASN A 37 7.56 3.31 16.51
CA ASN A 37 8.43 4.26 15.83
C ASN A 37 9.89 4.12 16.28
N GLY A 38 10.80 4.07 15.29
CA GLY A 38 12.23 3.93 15.52
C GLY A 38 12.77 2.50 15.49
N ILE A 39 11.92 1.46 15.35
CA ILE A 39 12.44 0.11 15.11
C ILE A 39 13.03 0.01 13.69
N PRO A 40 14.11 -0.76 13.48
CA PRO A 40 14.83 -0.83 12.21
C PRO A 40 14.02 -1.51 11.08
N HIS A 41 12.94 -2.21 11.44
CA HIS A 41 12.05 -2.85 10.49
C HIS A 41 11.11 -1.87 9.77
N LEU A 42 10.87 -0.68 10.31
CA LEU A 42 10.00 0.31 9.65
C LEU A 42 10.68 0.93 8.43
N PHE A 43 10.01 0.91 7.28
CA PHE A 43 10.46 1.66 6.10
C PHE A 43 10.33 3.18 6.30
N ILE A 44 9.24 3.58 6.96
CA ILE A 44 8.84 4.96 7.21
C ILE A 44 8.27 5.06 8.62
N PRO A 45 8.20 6.26 9.21
CA PRO A 45 7.44 6.45 10.44
C PRO A 45 6.02 5.93 10.32
N VAL A 46 5.41 5.54 11.45
CA VAL A 46 4.00 5.14 11.47
C VAL A 46 3.14 6.22 10.83
N VAL A 47 2.36 5.84 9.82
CA VAL A 47 1.51 6.76 9.06
C VAL A 47 0.25 7.04 9.84
N THR A 48 0.05 8.31 10.20
CA THR A 48 -1.08 8.74 11.04
C THR A 48 -2.13 9.54 10.27
N ASP A 49 -1.79 10.08 9.12
CA ASP A 49 -2.72 10.82 8.26
C ASP A 49 -3.43 9.87 7.28
N PRO A 50 -4.78 9.81 7.25
CA PRO A 50 -5.53 8.94 6.34
C PRO A 50 -5.25 9.19 4.85
N LYS A 51 -4.95 10.43 4.45
CA LYS A 51 -4.58 10.73 3.05
C LYS A 51 -3.21 10.15 2.70
N LYS A 52 -2.24 10.28 3.61
CA LYS A 52 -0.93 9.65 3.45
C LYS A 52 -1.03 8.12 3.50
N ALA A 53 -1.98 7.57 4.25
CA ALA A 53 -2.24 6.14 4.29
C ALA A 53 -2.69 5.58 2.93
N ALA A 54 -3.59 6.29 2.22
CA ALA A 54 -3.94 5.94 0.85
C ALA A 54 -2.71 5.99 -0.07
N GLY A 55 -1.87 7.02 0.07
CA GLY A 55 -0.58 7.13 -0.64
C GLY A 55 0.35 5.95 -0.36
N ALA A 56 0.42 5.46 0.89
CA ALA A 56 1.20 4.28 1.27
C ALA A 56 0.72 3.00 0.57
N LEU A 57 -0.59 2.80 0.50
CA LEU A 57 -1.17 1.66 -0.23
C LEU A 57 -0.92 1.73 -1.73
N HIS A 58 -1.05 2.91 -2.33
CA HIS A 58 -0.71 3.12 -3.75
C HIS A 58 0.78 2.92 -4.03
N TRP A 59 1.66 3.39 -3.14
CA TRP A 59 3.08 3.10 -3.23
C TRP A 59 3.35 1.60 -3.22
N ALA A 60 2.68 0.85 -2.36
CA ALA A 60 2.85 -0.61 -2.30
C ALA A 60 2.38 -1.30 -3.60
N VAL A 61 1.35 -0.78 -4.28
CA VAL A 61 0.92 -1.25 -5.61
C VAL A 61 1.99 -0.95 -6.65
N ALA A 62 2.61 0.23 -6.62
CA ALA A 62 3.71 0.57 -7.52
C ALA A 62 4.94 -0.32 -7.27
N GLU A 63 5.36 -0.48 -6.01
CA GLU A 63 6.45 -1.37 -5.61
C GLU A 63 6.21 -2.82 -6.06
N MET A 64 4.98 -3.32 -5.93
CA MET A 64 4.60 -4.64 -6.44
C MET A 64 4.85 -4.74 -7.95
N THR A 65 4.48 -3.71 -8.71
CA THR A 65 4.65 -3.67 -10.17
C THR A 65 6.13 -3.63 -10.54
N ASP A 66 6.92 -2.81 -9.86
CA ASP A 66 8.37 -2.72 -10.07
C ASP A 66 9.06 -4.06 -9.76
N ARG A 67 8.63 -4.75 -8.70
CA ARG A 67 9.14 -6.10 -8.39
C ARG A 67 8.84 -7.10 -9.50
N TYR A 68 7.63 -7.09 -10.05
CA TYR A 68 7.29 -7.96 -11.18
C TYR A 68 8.11 -7.67 -12.43
N GLN A 69 8.42 -6.41 -12.73
CA GLN A 69 9.33 -6.05 -13.81
C GLN A 69 10.72 -6.66 -13.60
N LYS A 70 11.28 -6.49 -12.39
CA LYS A 70 12.57 -7.10 -12.03
C LYS A 70 12.52 -8.63 -12.07
N PHE A 71 11.43 -9.27 -11.65
CA PHE A 71 11.28 -10.71 -11.77
C PHE A 71 11.32 -11.17 -13.22
N ALA A 72 10.69 -10.43 -14.13
CA ALA A 72 10.72 -10.71 -15.57
C ALA A 72 12.14 -10.54 -16.14
N GLU A 73 12.86 -9.48 -15.81
CA GLU A 73 14.25 -9.25 -16.22
C GLU A 73 15.19 -10.37 -15.78
N TYR A 74 15.01 -10.86 -14.55
CA TYR A 74 15.82 -11.95 -14.00
C TYR A 74 15.28 -13.35 -14.32
N GLY A 75 14.15 -13.47 -15.03
CA GLY A 75 13.55 -14.76 -15.39
C GLY A 75 13.12 -15.59 -14.18
N VAL A 76 12.63 -14.95 -13.13
CA VAL A 76 12.12 -15.57 -11.90
C VAL A 76 10.62 -15.29 -11.71
N ARG A 77 9.95 -16.04 -10.83
CA ARG A 77 8.49 -15.95 -10.66
C ARG A 77 8.05 -15.27 -9.37
N ASP A 78 8.94 -15.19 -8.41
CA ASP A 78 8.63 -14.69 -7.07
C ASP A 78 9.85 -14.10 -6.37
N LEU A 79 9.60 -13.42 -5.25
CA LEU A 79 10.64 -12.79 -4.43
C LEU A 79 11.71 -13.78 -3.97
N LYS A 80 11.31 -15.01 -3.62
CA LYS A 80 12.26 -16.03 -3.15
C LYS A 80 13.24 -16.42 -4.27
N GLY A 81 12.71 -16.65 -5.48
CA GLY A 81 13.53 -16.95 -6.66
C GLY A 81 14.46 -15.80 -7.02
N TYR A 82 13.97 -14.55 -6.93
CA TYR A 82 14.80 -13.37 -7.14
C TYR A 82 15.95 -13.30 -6.12
N ASN A 83 15.66 -13.36 -4.82
CA ASN A 83 16.68 -13.26 -3.78
C ASN A 83 17.71 -14.39 -3.86
N GLN A 84 17.29 -15.63 -4.16
CA GLN A 84 18.22 -16.75 -4.38
C GLN A 84 19.13 -16.49 -5.57
N LYS A 85 18.63 -15.91 -6.66
CA LYS A 85 19.43 -15.59 -7.83
C LYS A 85 20.46 -14.51 -7.54
N ILE A 86 20.08 -13.46 -6.80
CA ILE A 86 20.95 -12.37 -6.39
C ILE A 86 22.06 -12.88 -5.43
N GLU A 87 21.71 -13.73 -4.46
CA GLU A 87 22.69 -14.37 -3.57
C GLU A 87 23.73 -15.22 -4.34
N GLY A 88 23.33 -15.81 -5.45
CA GLY A 88 24.19 -16.63 -6.32
C GLY A 88 25.19 -15.81 -7.15
N ILE A 89 24.99 -14.50 -7.28
CA ILE A 89 25.91 -13.60 -7.99
C ILE A 89 27.07 -13.29 -7.06
N LYS A 90 28.11 -14.13 -7.10
CA LYS A 90 29.37 -13.92 -6.38
C LYS A 90 30.29 -13.03 -7.22
N ASP A 91 30.98 -12.13 -6.53
CA ASP A 91 32.13 -11.35 -7.04
C ASP A 91 31.86 -10.33 -8.17
N ILE A 92 30.98 -9.40 -7.93
CA ILE A 92 31.05 -8.13 -8.66
C ILE A 92 31.13 -7.02 -7.61
N ASP A 93 32.28 -6.38 -7.49
CA ASP A 93 32.47 -5.09 -6.80
C ASP A 93 31.86 -3.96 -7.67
N ASP A 94 30.58 -4.11 -7.99
CA ASP A 94 29.83 -3.15 -8.79
C ASP A 94 28.87 -2.42 -7.84
N PRO A 95 28.96 -1.10 -7.72
CA PRO A 95 28.00 -0.32 -6.93
C PRO A 95 26.54 -0.49 -7.41
N ASP A 96 26.34 -0.87 -8.68
CA ASP A 96 25.03 -1.15 -9.27
C ASP A 96 24.57 -2.60 -9.08
N LYS A 97 25.29 -3.40 -8.28
CA LYS A 97 24.87 -4.77 -7.98
C LYS A 97 23.46 -4.81 -7.42
N PRO A 98 22.58 -5.63 -8.00
CA PRO A 98 21.23 -5.74 -7.51
C PRO A 98 21.19 -6.27 -6.08
N LYS A 99 20.46 -5.56 -5.21
CA LYS A 99 20.30 -5.92 -3.80
C LYS A 99 19.13 -6.89 -3.63
N LYS A 100 19.18 -7.69 -2.57
CA LYS A 100 18.04 -8.47 -2.13
C LYS A 100 16.87 -7.54 -1.83
N MET A 101 15.67 -8.04 -2.00
CA MET A 101 14.43 -7.34 -1.64
C MET A 101 13.85 -7.95 -0.37
N PRO A 102 13.47 -7.13 0.63
CA PRO A 102 12.76 -7.62 1.80
C PRO A 102 11.32 -8.03 1.48
N GLN A 103 10.75 -8.90 2.29
CA GLN A 103 9.31 -8.99 2.40
C GLN A 103 8.77 -7.70 3.02
N ILE A 104 7.57 -7.30 2.61
CA ILE A 104 6.90 -6.13 3.16
C ILE A 104 5.61 -6.58 3.83
N VAL A 105 5.40 -6.17 5.08
CA VAL A 105 4.14 -6.36 5.78
C VAL A 105 3.51 -5.00 6.04
N ILE A 106 2.32 -4.80 5.52
CA ILE A 106 1.55 -3.57 5.71
C ILE A 106 0.47 -3.85 6.74
N ILE A 107 0.47 -3.09 7.83
CA ILE A 107 -0.47 -3.24 8.94
C ILE A 107 -1.35 -2.01 8.99
N VAL A 108 -2.66 -2.19 8.90
CA VAL A 108 -3.67 -1.14 9.04
C VAL A 108 -4.45 -1.40 10.32
N ASP A 109 -4.35 -0.50 11.28
CA ASP A 109 -5.02 -0.64 12.59
C ASP A 109 -6.54 -0.40 12.50
N GLU A 110 -6.96 0.62 11.76
CA GLU A 110 -8.39 0.94 11.60
C GLU A 110 -8.73 1.27 10.14
N LEU A 111 -9.23 0.26 9.42
CA LEU A 111 -9.65 0.43 8.03
C LEU A 111 -10.79 1.43 7.88
N ALA A 112 -11.72 1.49 8.84
CA ALA A 112 -12.88 2.36 8.74
C ALA A 112 -12.50 3.83 8.57
N ASP A 113 -11.44 4.29 9.21
CA ASP A 113 -11.01 5.68 9.15
C ASP A 113 -10.42 6.01 7.74
N LEU A 114 -9.78 5.07 7.09
CA LEU A 114 -9.32 5.21 5.72
C LEU A 114 -10.50 5.23 4.73
N MET A 115 -11.46 4.33 4.92
CA MET A 115 -12.66 4.23 4.08
C MET A 115 -13.59 5.45 4.20
N MET A 116 -13.50 6.22 5.27
CA MET A 116 -14.23 7.49 5.41
C MET A 116 -13.62 8.62 4.57
N VAL A 117 -12.33 8.56 4.27
CA VAL A 117 -11.60 9.65 3.59
C VAL A 117 -11.48 9.37 2.08
N ALA A 118 -11.10 8.16 1.70
CA ALA A 118 -10.83 7.78 0.31
C ALA A 118 -11.30 6.33 0.03
N PRO A 119 -12.60 6.03 0.10
CA PRO A 119 -13.09 4.65 0.03
C PRO A 119 -12.71 3.93 -1.25
N GLY A 120 -12.85 4.57 -2.42
CA GLY A 120 -12.53 3.98 -3.71
C GLY A 120 -11.05 3.64 -3.86
N ASP A 121 -10.18 4.61 -3.57
CA ASP A 121 -8.72 4.45 -3.72
C ASP A 121 -8.18 3.37 -2.77
N VAL A 122 -8.66 3.36 -1.52
CA VAL A 122 -8.25 2.39 -0.50
C VAL A 122 -8.74 0.99 -0.85
N GLU A 123 -9.99 0.83 -1.26
CA GLU A 123 -10.56 -0.47 -1.66
C GLU A 123 -9.82 -1.04 -2.87
N ASP A 124 -9.61 -0.24 -3.92
CA ASP A 124 -8.91 -0.65 -5.13
C ASP A 124 -7.47 -1.07 -4.84
N ALA A 125 -6.73 -0.30 -4.04
CA ALA A 125 -5.36 -0.63 -3.66
C ALA A 125 -5.29 -1.94 -2.85
N ILE A 126 -6.16 -2.11 -1.85
CA ILE A 126 -6.25 -3.34 -1.06
C ILE A 126 -6.57 -4.54 -1.94
N CYS A 127 -7.57 -4.43 -2.83
CA CYS A 127 -7.97 -5.52 -3.72
C CYS A 127 -6.83 -5.91 -4.67
N ARG A 128 -6.12 -4.95 -5.26
CA ARG A 128 -4.97 -5.23 -6.15
C ARG A 128 -3.83 -5.91 -5.42
N LEU A 129 -3.48 -5.43 -4.23
CA LEU A 129 -2.46 -6.04 -3.39
C LEU A 129 -2.87 -7.45 -2.96
N ALA A 130 -4.09 -7.64 -2.47
CA ALA A 130 -4.57 -8.94 -2.02
C ALA A 130 -4.58 -9.99 -3.14
N GLN A 131 -4.85 -9.59 -4.38
CA GLN A 131 -4.86 -10.49 -5.54
C GLN A 131 -3.46 -10.86 -6.01
N LEU A 132 -2.53 -9.93 -6.04
CA LEU A 132 -1.29 -10.06 -6.81
C LEU A 132 -0.01 -9.99 -5.94
N ALA A 133 -0.04 -9.40 -4.76
CA ALA A 133 1.17 -9.06 -4.03
C ALA A 133 1.92 -10.24 -3.40
N ARG A 134 1.29 -11.42 -3.28
CA ARG A 134 1.88 -12.59 -2.61
C ARG A 134 3.23 -13.00 -3.22
N ALA A 135 3.31 -13.12 -4.54
CA ALA A 135 4.55 -13.51 -5.21
C ALA A 135 5.61 -12.39 -5.13
N ALA A 136 5.18 -11.12 -5.06
CA ALA A 136 6.05 -9.98 -4.84
C ALA A 136 6.55 -9.87 -3.38
N GLY A 137 6.07 -10.73 -2.46
CA GLY A 137 6.47 -10.72 -1.05
C GLY A 137 5.87 -9.55 -0.26
N ILE A 138 4.67 -9.07 -0.63
CA ILE A 138 3.96 -8.01 0.07
C ILE A 138 2.70 -8.60 0.69
N HIS A 139 2.50 -8.37 1.98
CA HIS A 139 1.45 -8.95 2.80
C HIS A 139 0.65 -7.86 3.49
N LEU A 140 -0.67 -8.07 3.62
CA LEU A 140 -1.59 -7.16 4.28
C LEU A 140 -2.12 -7.77 5.57
N VAL A 141 -2.12 -6.99 6.63
CA VAL A 141 -2.85 -7.22 7.88
C VAL A 141 -3.77 -6.04 8.09
N ILE A 142 -5.08 -6.27 7.98
CA ILE A 142 -6.07 -5.19 8.04
C ILE A 142 -6.98 -5.45 9.22
N ALA A 143 -7.06 -4.47 10.12
CA ALA A 143 -7.95 -4.48 11.26
C ALA A 143 -9.00 -3.37 11.18
N THR A 144 -10.11 -3.56 11.86
CA THR A 144 -11.13 -2.56 12.09
C THR A 144 -11.93 -2.86 13.34
N GLN A 145 -12.29 -1.84 14.08
CA GLN A 145 -13.22 -1.90 15.20
C GLN A 145 -14.68 -1.69 14.77
N ARG A 146 -14.90 -1.38 13.46
CA ARG A 146 -16.22 -1.09 12.90
C ARG A 146 -16.59 -2.11 11.80
N PRO A 147 -17.05 -3.32 12.16
CA PRO A 147 -17.36 -4.37 11.20
C PRO A 147 -18.67 -4.10 10.46
N SER A 148 -18.72 -3.04 9.66
CA SER A 148 -19.84 -2.71 8.80
C SER A 148 -19.59 -3.12 7.35
N VAL A 149 -20.66 -3.31 6.57
CA VAL A 149 -20.57 -3.69 5.15
C VAL A 149 -19.91 -2.62 4.27
N ASN A 150 -19.92 -1.35 4.72
CA ASN A 150 -19.26 -0.25 4.03
C ASN A 150 -17.72 -0.22 4.29
N VAL A 151 -17.26 -0.90 5.32
CA VAL A 151 -15.84 -1.01 5.68
C VAL A 151 -15.28 -2.34 5.21
N ILE A 152 -15.95 -3.45 5.56
CA ILE A 152 -15.61 -4.80 5.12
C ILE A 152 -16.49 -5.14 3.92
N THR A 153 -16.14 -4.59 2.77
CA THR A 153 -16.91 -4.72 1.54
C THR A 153 -16.84 -6.13 0.97
N GLY A 154 -17.77 -6.45 0.06
CA GLY A 154 -17.76 -7.73 -0.64
C GLY A 154 -16.49 -7.95 -1.46
N LEU A 155 -15.91 -6.89 -2.03
CA LEU A 155 -14.65 -6.95 -2.79
C LEU A 155 -13.46 -7.27 -1.89
N ILE A 156 -13.34 -6.60 -0.74
CA ILE A 156 -12.30 -6.89 0.24
C ILE A 156 -12.42 -8.34 0.73
N LYS A 157 -13.64 -8.78 1.09
CA LYS A 157 -13.87 -10.16 1.55
C LYS A 157 -13.53 -11.23 0.51
N ALA A 158 -13.80 -10.96 -0.76
CA ALA A 158 -13.48 -11.88 -1.86
C ALA A 158 -11.97 -12.06 -2.05
N ASN A 159 -11.18 -11.02 -1.79
CA ASN A 159 -9.74 -11.00 -2.00
C ASN A 159 -8.92 -11.30 -0.74
N MET A 160 -9.53 -11.16 0.44
CA MET A 160 -8.92 -11.48 1.74
C MET A 160 -9.68 -12.63 2.43
N PRO A 161 -9.42 -13.87 2.03
CA PRO A 161 -10.20 -15.03 2.48
C PRO A 161 -9.85 -15.46 3.90
N SER A 162 -8.65 -15.15 4.40
CA SER A 162 -8.24 -15.48 5.78
C SER A 162 -8.68 -14.39 6.73
N ARG A 163 -9.46 -14.74 7.75
CA ARG A 163 -10.11 -13.77 8.63
C ARG A 163 -9.99 -14.18 10.09
N ILE A 164 -9.98 -13.17 10.95
CA ILE A 164 -10.03 -13.32 12.40
C ILE A 164 -11.17 -12.45 12.91
N ALA A 165 -12.02 -13.00 13.76
CA ALA A 165 -13.00 -12.22 14.50
C ALA A 165 -12.76 -12.40 16.00
N PHE A 166 -12.60 -11.28 16.69
CA PHE A 166 -12.71 -11.22 18.13
C PHE A 166 -14.18 -11.10 18.57
N SER A 167 -14.45 -11.01 19.87
CA SER A 167 -15.80 -10.84 20.37
C SER A 167 -16.47 -9.60 19.80
N VAL A 168 -17.66 -9.76 19.24
CA VAL A 168 -18.51 -8.71 18.70
C VAL A 168 -19.85 -8.65 19.41
N THR A 169 -20.57 -7.54 19.25
CA THR A 169 -21.82 -7.30 19.99
C THR A 169 -23.02 -8.00 19.38
N SER A 170 -22.96 -8.34 18.09
CA SER A 170 -24.12 -8.90 17.38
C SER A 170 -23.73 -10.00 16.39
N GLY A 171 -24.72 -10.90 16.11
CA GLY A 171 -24.55 -11.87 15.03
C GLY A 171 -24.48 -11.25 13.63
N VAL A 172 -24.92 -10.00 13.47
CA VAL A 172 -24.76 -9.25 12.22
C VAL A 172 -23.29 -8.92 11.99
N ASP A 173 -22.60 -8.44 13.03
CA ASP A 173 -21.17 -8.14 12.98
C ASP A 173 -20.36 -9.39 12.69
N SER A 174 -20.71 -10.52 13.36
CA SER A 174 -20.08 -11.80 13.08
C SER A 174 -20.22 -12.22 11.61
N ARG A 175 -21.40 -12.08 11.03
CA ARG A 175 -21.64 -12.38 9.61
C ARG A 175 -20.89 -11.41 8.69
N THR A 176 -20.79 -10.16 9.06
CA THR A 176 -20.02 -9.18 8.28
C THR A 176 -18.56 -9.59 8.14
N ILE A 177 -17.95 -10.11 9.21
CA ILE A 177 -16.56 -10.53 9.21
C ILE A 177 -16.39 -11.93 8.62
N LEU A 178 -17.15 -12.92 9.13
CA LEU A 178 -16.90 -14.35 8.89
C LEU A 178 -17.87 -15.00 7.88
N ASP A 179 -18.89 -14.28 7.43
CA ASP A 179 -20.03 -14.81 6.68
C ASP A 179 -20.87 -15.84 7.48
N MET A 180 -20.67 -15.92 8.79
CA MET A 180 -21.38 -16.81 9.71
C MET A 180 -21.50 -16.24 11.13
N ASN A 181 -22.44 -16.78 11.91
CA ASN A 181 -22.58 -16.43 13.33
C ASN A 181 -21.50 -17.14 14.15
N GLY A 182 -21.21 -16.62 15.34
CA GLY A 182 -20.36 -17.26 16.32
C GLY A 182 -19.46 -16.32 17.09
N ALA A 183 -18.99 -15.22 16.48
CA ALA A 183 -18.12 -14.26 17.15
C ALA A 183 -18.84 -13.49 18.27
N GLU A 184 -20.17 -13.38 18.21
CA GLU A 184 -21.00 -12.81 19.29
C GLU A 184 -21.05 -13.66 20.56
N LYS A 185 -20.56 -14.90 20.48
CA LYS A 185 -20.49 -15.85 21.62
C LYS A 185 -19.11 -15.96 22.25
N LEU A 186 -18.15 -15.21 21.75
CA LEU A 186 -16.79 -15.18 22.27
C LEU A 186 -16.73 -14.41 23.60
N LEU A 187 -15.80 -14.84 24.45
CA LEU A 187 -15.68 -14.37 25.83
C LEU A 187 -14.89 -13.04 25.97
N GLY A 188 -14.29 -12.57 24.88
CA GLY A 188 -13.37 -11.43 24.92
C GLY A 188 -11.96 -11.80 25.39
N LYS A 189 -11.12 -10.81 25.69
CA LYS A 189 -9.75 -11.01 26.22
C LYS A 189 -8.88 -11.93 25.34
N GLY A 190 -8.95 -11.77 24.02
CA GLY A 190 -8.17 -12.55 23.06
C GLY A 190 -8.82 -13.86 22.63
N ASP A 191 -10.03 -14.19 23.09
CA ASP A 191 -10.83 -15.28 22.54
C ASP A 191 -11.29 -14.91 21.14
N MET A 192 -10.96 -15.71 20.13
CA MET A 192 -11.17 -15.37 18.72
C MET A 192 -11.60 -16.57 17.89
N LEU A 193 -12.26 -16.30 16.77
CA LEU A 193 -12.47 -17.23 15.68
C LEU A 193 -11.47 -16.96 14.57
N TYR A 194 -10.59 -17.93 14.33
CA TYR A 194 -9.61 -17.91 13.25
C TYR A 194 -10.12 -18.73 12.07
N TYR A 195 -10.32 -18.04 10.94
CA TYR A 195 -10.86 -18.62 9.71
C TYR A 195 -9.88 -18.43 8.55
N PRO A 196 -8.83 -19.29 8.45
CA PRO A 196 -7.89 -19.22 7.34
C PRO A 196 -8.50 -19.81 6.07
N GLN A 197 -7.96 -19.39 4.93
CA GLN A 197 -8.32 -19.97 3.64
C GLN A 197 -8.11 -21.49 3.63
N GLY A 198 -9.08 -22.23 3.12
CA GLY A 198 -9.02 -23.68 2.97
C GLY A 198 -9.67 -24.47 4.12
N LEU A 199 -10.06 -23.84 5.22
CA LEU A 199 -10.89 -24.46 6.23
C LEU A 199 -12.39 -24.26 5.93
N GLN A 200 -13.19 -25.30 6.21
CA GLN A 200 -14.65 -25.20 6.05
C GLN A 200 -15.33 -24.50 7.24
N LYS A 201 -14.67 -24.48 8.39
CA LYS A 201 -15.18 -23.90 9.64
C LYS A 201 -14.05 -23.15 10.35
N PRO A 202 -14.34 -22.02 11.02
CA PRO A 202 -13.34 -21.35 11.83
C PRO A 202 -12.92 -22.20 13.03
N LEU A 203 -11.68 -22.02 13.45
CA LEU A 203 -11.12 -22.56 14.68
C LEU A 203 -11.28 -21.52 15.79
N ARG A 204 -11.74 -21.95 16.96
CA ARG A 204 -11.70 -21.09 18.14
C ARG A 204 -10.31 -21.15 18.76
N VAL A 205 -9.69 -20.02 18.92
CA VAL A 205 -8.31 -19.87 19.41
C VAL A 205 -8.30 -18.85 20.54
N GLN A 206 -7.54 -19.12 21.59
CA GLN A 206 -7.25 -18.15 22.64
C GLN A 206 -5.93 -17.46 22.33
N GLY A 207 -5.98 -16.14 22.08
CA GLY A 207 -4.79 -15.31 21.95
C GLY A 207 -4.07 -15.17 23.29
N ALA A 208 -2.75 -15.17 23.26
CA ALA A 208 -1.95 -14.85 24.45
C ALA A 208 -2.12 -13.36 24.79
N PHE A 209 -2.16 -13.07 26.08
CA PHE A 209 -2.10 -11.68 26.54
C PHE A 209 -0.66 -11.17 26.41
N VAL A 210 -0.50 -10.02 25.79
CA VAL A 210 0.76 -9.28 25.70
C VAL A 210 0.53 -7.94 26.38
N SER A 211 1.34 -7.59 27.35
CA SER A 211 1.25 -6.30 28.09
C SER A 211 2.00 -5.21 27.38
N ASP A 212 1.60 -3.96 27.62
CA ASP A 212 2.28 -2.77 27.08
C ASP A 212 3.77 -2.73 27.46
N LYS A 213 4.09 -3.24 28.66
CA LYS A 213 5.47 -3.36 29.12
C LYS A 213 6.27 -4.33 28.24
N GLU A 214 5.72 -5.50 27.94
CA GLU A 214 6.41 -6.48 27.07
C GLU A 214 6.61 -5.91 25.67
N VAL A 215 5.64 -5.18 25.12
CA VAL A 215 5.79 -4.49 23.84
C VAL A 215 6.92 -3.45 23.91
N SER A 216 6.92 -2.61 24.95
CA SER A 216 7.95 -1.58 25.14
C SER A 216 9.34 -2.18 25.31
N ASP A 217 9.48 -3.24 26.10
CA ASP A 217 10.75 -3.93 26.32
C ASP A 217 11.31 -4.51 25.00
N VAL A 218 10.46 -5.09 24.15
CA VAL A 218 10.88 -5.61 22.82
C VAL A 218 11.27 -4.48 21.88
N VAL A 219 10.49 -3.40 21.84
CA VAL A 219 10.77 -2.24 20.98
C VAL A 219 12.09 -1.58 21.37
N GLU A 220 12.35 -1.40 22.67
CA GLU A 220 13.59 -0.84 23.19
C GLU A 220 14.77 -1.74 22.82
N PHE A 221 14.65 -3.05 23.05
CA PHE A 221 15.66 -4.03 22.64
C PHE A 221 15.98 -3.94 21.15
N LEU A 222 14.96 -3.83 20.27
CA LEU A 222 15.19 -3.72 18.83
C LEU A 222 15.90 -2.42 18.43
N LYS A 223 15.60 -1.31 19.13
CA LYS A 223 16.25 -0.02 18.88
C LYS A 223 17.72 -0.01 19.33
N GLU A 224 18.02 -0.65 20.45
CA GLU A 224 19.37 -0.68 21.02
C GLU A 224 20.32 -1.63 20.28
N HIS A 225 19.81 -2.76 19.77
CA HIS A 225 20.63 -3.83 19.20
C HIS A 225 20.68 -3.82 17.67
N ASN A 226 20.02 -2.90 17.02
CA ASN A 226 20.07 -2.76 15.58
C ASN A 226 20.43 -1.32 15.21
N GLU A 227 21.66 -1.11 14.76
CA GLU A 227 22.07 0.11 14.05
C GLU A 227 21.41 0.08 12.65
N GLY A 228 20.08 0.30 12.61
CA GLY A 228 19.34 0.30 11.36
C GLY A 228 19.66 1.51 10.50
N GLU A 229 19.67 1.32 9.19
CA GLU A 229 19.49 2.41 8.25
C GLU A 229 18.23 3.16 8.67
N GLY A 230 18.31 4.50 8.83
CA GLY A 230 17.16 5.32 9.18
C GLY A 230 16.02 5.17 8.18
N TYR A 231 14.88 5.79 8.44
CA TYR A 231 13.73 5.79 7.52
C TYR A 231 14.11 6.13 6.08
N SER A 232 13.50 5.46 5.12
CA SER A 232 13.74 5.69 3.71
C SER A 232 13.05 6.99 3.26
N ARG A 233 13.82 8.05 3.10
CA ARG A 233 13.31 9.35 2.61
C ARG A 233 12.72 9.26 1.21
N ASP A 234 13.32 8.45 0.33
CA ASP A 234 12.83 8.23 -1.04
C ASP A 234 11.41 7.63 -1.04
N ILE A 235 11.15 6.67 -0.15
CA ILE A 235 9.81 6.07 -0.02
C ILE A 235 8.82 7.10 0.52
N GLU A 236 9.19 7.86 1.53
CA GLU A 236 8.33 8.90 2.12
C GLU A 236 7.98 9.99 1.11
N GLU A 237 8.94 10.46 0.31
CA GLU A 237 8.71 11.43 -0.77
C GLU A 237 7.81 10.87 -1.87
N ARG A 238 8.02 9.63 -2.32
CA ARG A 238 7.16 8.98 -3.32
C ARG A 238 5.73 8.82 -2.83
N MET A 239 5.54 8.44 -1.57
CA MET A 239 4.20 8.32 -0.98
C MET A 239 3.49 9.67 -0.89
N ASN A 240 4.19 10.73 -0.50
CA ASN A 240 3.64 12.08 -0.45
C ASN A 240 3.26 12.59 -1.85
N ASN A 241 4.07 12.34 -2.87
CA ASN A 241 3.78 12.75 -4.25
C ASN A 241 2.57 12.00 -4.84
N ILE A 242 2.41 10.71 -4.53
CA ILE A 242 1.25 9.91 -4.96
C ILE A 242 -0.04 10.44 -4.30
N SER A 243 0.02 10.79 -3.01
CA SER A 243 -1.15 11.34 -2.30
C SER A 243 -1.61 12.69 -2.85
N VAL A 244 -0.69 13.51 -3.33
CA VAL A 244 -1.01 14.81 -3.98
C VAL A 244 -1.70 14.57 -5.33
N SER A 245 -1.25 13.61 -6.14
CA SER A 245 -1.88 13.30 -7.43
C SER A 245 -3.26 12.67 -7.31
N ALA A 246 -3.53 11.90 -6.25
CA ALA A 246 -4.86 11.32 -6.00
C ALA A 246 -5.88 12.36 -5.49
N SER A 247 -5.41 13.41 -4.79
CA SER A 247 -6.27 14.50 -4.29
C SER A 247 -6.63 15.54 -5.36
N THR A 248 -5.96 15.55 -6.54
CA THR A 248 -6.25 16.46 -7.65
C THR A 248 -7.32 15.94 -8.61
N GLY A 249 -7.99 14.84 -8.28
CA GLY A 249 -9.12 14.30 -9.07
C GLY A 249 -10.49 14.91 -8.77
N ALA A 250 -10.64 15.70 -7.71
CA ALA A 250 -11.87 16.43 -7.39
C ALA A 250 -11.52 17.74 -6.68
N ASP A 251 -11.82 18.86 -7.32
CA ASP A 251 -11.70 20.23 -6.79
C ASP A 251 -10.29 20.73 -6.43
N ALA A 252 -9.59 21.28 -7.42
CA ALA A 252 -8.59 22.28 -7.16
C ALA A 252 -8.70 23.43 -8.18
N ALA A 253 -9.58 24.35 -7.88
CA ALA A 253 -9.36 25.73 -8.20
C ALA A 253 -8.55 26.32 -7.04
N SER A 254 -7.34 26.71 -7.32
CA SER A 254 -6.46 27.67 -6.66
C SER A 254 -5.12 27.13 -6.16
N GLY A 255 -4.06 27.72 -6.71
CA GLY A 255 -2.81 27.90 -5.98
C GLY A 255 -1.52 27.38 -6.61
N ASP A 256 -0.96 28.24 -7.45
CA ASP A 256 0.46 28.58 -7.54
C ASP A 256 1.51 27.58 -8.05
N GLY A 257 2.12 27.97 -9.17
CA GLY A 257 3.54 27.75 -9.40
C GLY A 257 3.99 26.54 -10.21
N ASN A 258 3.81 26.57 -11.54
CA ASN A 258 4.76 25.96 -12.50
C ASN A 258 4.82 24.42 -12.60
N ASP A 259 3.71 23.71 -12.46
CA ASP A 259 3.65 22.28 -12.79
C ASP A 259 2.92 22.04 -14.12
N ARG A 260 3.70 22.09 -15.23
CA ARG A 260 3.19 21.83 -16.59
C ARG A 260 2.96 20.34 -16.78
N ASP A 261 1.82 19.98 -17.38
CA ASP A 261 1.52 18.58 -17.72
C ASP A 261 2.66 17.95 -18.55
N ALA A 262 2.95 16.67 -18.34
CA ALA A 262 4.02 15.95 -19.04
C ALA A 262 3.90 16.02 -20.57
N TYR A 263 2.68 16.19 -21.10
CA TYR A 263 2.42 16.37 -22.54
C TYR A 263 2.41 17.83 -23.00
N PHE A 264 2.70 18.78 -22.12
CA PHE A 264 2.66 20.21 -22.46
C PHE A 264 3.53 20.58 -23.67
N LEU A 265 4.80 20.16 -23.68
CA LEU A 265 5.73 20.44 -24.77
C LEU A 265 5.34 19.76 -26.08
N ASP A 266 4.89 18.52 -26.00
CA ASP A 266 4.51 17.77 -27.20
C ASP A 266 3.17 18.24 -27.74
N ALA A 267 2.25 18.67 -26.89
CA ALA A 267 1.00 19.32 -27.28
C ALA A 267 1.26 20.67 -27.90
N ALA A 268 2.18 21.49 -27.38
CA ALA A 268 2.59 22.73 -27.99
C ALA A 268 3.12 22.52 -29.42
N LYS A 269 4.02 21.59 -29.64
CA LYS A 269 4.55 21.23 -30.96
C LYS A 269 3.44 20.76 -31.91
N LEU A 270 2.55 19.93 -31.46
CA LEU A 270 1.43 19.38 -32.23
C LEU A 270 0.50 20.52 -32.71
N LEU A 271 0.20 21.51 -31.86
CA LEU A 271 -0.68 22.64 -32.19
C LEU A 271 -0.03 23.63 -33.14
N ILE A 272 1.27 23.89 -33.00
CA ILE A 272 2.06 24.70 -33.89
C ILE A 272 2.14 24.07 -35.29
N ASP A 273 2.42 22.77 -35.36
CA ASP A 273 2.51 22.02 -36.62
C ASP A 273 1.17 21.95 -37.39
N LYS A 274 0.06 21.88 -36.66
CA LYS A 274 -1.28 21.74 -37.25
C LYS A 274 -2.00 23.07 -37.51
N ASP A 275 -1.46 24.19 -37.00
CA ASP A 275 -2.07 25.52 -37.07
C ASP A 275 -3.56 25.56 -36.65
N LYS A 276 -3.97 24.63 -35.84
CA LYS A 276 -5.32 24.45 -35.26
C LYS A 276 -5.26 23.76 -33.92
N GLY A 277 -5.90 24.35 -32.91
CA GLY A 277 -5.99 23.81 -31.57
C GLY A 277 -7.43 23.44 -31.19
N SER A 278 -7.65 22.20 -30.76
CA SER A 278 -8.90 21.82 -30.12
C SER A 278 -8.66 20.76 -29.03
N ILE A 279 -9.45 20.86 -27.95
CA ILE A 279 -9.41 19.85 -26.87
C ILE A 279 -9.57 18.42 -27.42
N GLY A 280 -10.49 18.24 -28.39
CA GLY A 280 -10.70 16.94 -29.02
C GLY A 280 -9.53 16.42 -29.85
N MET A 281 -8.63 17.29 -30.30
CA MET A 281 -7.41 16.88 -30.98
C MET A 281 -6.37 16.36 -29.99
N ILE A 282 -6.20 17.05 -28.86
CA ILE A 282 -5.33 16.61 -27.75
C ILE A 282 -5.81 15.27 -27.20
N GLN A 283 -7.12 15.11 -26.97
CA GLN A 283 -7.69 13.85 -26.52
C GLN A 283 -7.34 12.67 -27.44
N ARG A 284 -7.53 12.86 -28.74
CA ARG A 284 -7.31 11.78 -29.73
C ARG A 284 -5.85 11.45 -29.94
N TYR A 285 -4.97 12.46 -29.93
CA TYR A 285 -3.56 12.29 -30.22
C TYR A 285 -2.81 11.65 -29.03
N PHE A 286 -3.07 12.17 -27.82
CA PHE A 286 -2.42 11.70 -26.59
C PHE A 286 -3.22 10.60 -25.84
N LYS A 287 -4.40 10.25 -26.33
CA LYS A 287 -5.33 9.27 -25.71
C LYS A 287 -5.64 9.61 -24.24
N VAL A 288 -5.85 10.86 -23.93
CA VAL A 288 -6.15 11.39 -22.60
C VAL A 288 -7.63 11.73 -22.45
N GLY A 289 -8.16 11.73 -21.20
CA GLY A 289 -9.53 12.13 -20.92
C GLY A 289 -9.77 13.62 -21.14
N PHE A 290 -11.06 14.02 -21.28
CA PHE A 290 -11.47 15.40 -21.58
C PHE A 290 -10.88 16.41 -20.58
N ASN A 291 -10.98 16.15 -19.29
CA ASN A 291 -10.51 17.06 -18.24
C ASN A 291 -8.98 17.32 -18.31
N ARG A 292 -8.21 16.26 -18.61
CA ARG A 292 -6.76 16.42 -18.77
C ARG A 292 -6.40 17.17 -20.04
N ALA A 293 -7.11 16.90 -21.15
CA ALA A 293 -6.91 17.60 -22.41
C ALA A 293 -7.29 19.07 -22.30
N ALA A 294 -8.36 19.42 -21.58
CA ALA A 294 -8.74 20.79 -21.28
C ALA A 294 -7.66 21.52 -20.48
N ARG A 295 -7.14 20.90 -19.40
CA ARG A 295 -6.06 21.48 -18.59
C ARG A 295 -4.77 21.71 -19.39
N ILE A 296 -4.40 20.79 -20.28
CA ILE A 296 -3.24 20.99 -21.17
C ILE A 296 -3.49 22.19 -22.10
N MET A 297 -4.71 22.36 -22.61
CA MET A 297 -5.08 23.48 -23.46
C MET A 297 -5.01 24.81 -22.70
N ASP A 298 -5.52 24.85 -21.46
CA ASP A 298 -5.48 26.02 -20.59
C ASP A 298 -4.03 26.44 -20.29
N GLN A 299 -3.15 25.47 -19.99
CA GLN A 299 -1.71 25.72 -19.80
C GLN A 299 -1.01 26.27 -21.07
N LEU A 300 -1.43 25.83 -22.26
CA LEU A 300 -0.90 26.30 -23.53
C LEU A 300 -1.40 27.70 -23.85
N GLU A 301 -2.62 28.04 -23.46
CA GLU A 301 -3.17 29.39 -23.55
C GLU A 301 -2.43 30.37 -22.62
N GLU A 302 -2.25 29.95 -21.35
CA GLU A 302 -1.53 30.72 -20.34
C GLU A 302 -0.06 30.97 -20.73
N ALA A 303 0.55 29.99 -21.41
CA ALA A 303 1.89 30.12 -21.96
C ALA A 303 1.97 30.94 -23.28
N GLY A 304 0.82 31.41 -23.78
CA GLY A 304 0.76 32.21 -25.03
C GLY A 304 1.01 31.39 -26.30
N VAL A 305 0.96 30.06 -26.23
CA VAL A 305 1.17 29.17 -27.40
C VAL A 305 -0.10 29.10 -28.26
N VAL A 306 -1.27 29.26 -27.65
CA VAL A 306 -2.58 29.26 -28.32
C VAL A 306 -3.39 30.46 -27.85
N CYS A 307 -3.97 31.19 -28.81
CA CYS A 307 -4.94 32.24 -28.51
C CYS A 307 -6.34 31.67 -28.85
N LEU A 308 -7.15 31.39 -27.84
CA LEU A 308 -8.54 30.97 -28.02
C LEU A 308 -9.37 32.21 -28.39
N LEU A 309 -9.42 32.57 -29.66
CA LEU A 309 -10.45 33.44 -30.15
C LEU A 309 -11.76 32.70 -30.16
N TYR A 310 -12.68 33.14 -29.32
CA TYR A 310 -14.07 32.66 -29.19
C TYR A 310 -14.70 32.43 -30.56
N THR A 311 -15.12 31.22 -30.86
CA THR A 311 -16.22 30.96 -31.79
C THR A 311 -17.45 30.64 -30.94
N SER A 312 -18.39 31.59 -30.97
CA SER A 312 -19.75 31.43 -30.44
C SER A 312 -20.40 30.18 -31.02
N PRO A 313 -21.23 29.44 -30.25
CA PRO A 313 -22.03 28.35 -30.80
C PRO A 313 -23.16 28.96 -31.63
N SER A 314 -23.24 28.56 -32.88
CA SER A 314 -24.44 28.63 -33.70
C SER A 314 -25.17 27.33 -33.70
#